data_12d5bad2d67bca8da700b7ee611da1a5
#
_entry.id   12d5bad2d67bca8da700b7ee611da1a5
#
_cell.length_a   1.000
_cell.length_b   1.000
_cell.length_c   1.000
_cell.angle_alpha   90.00
_cell.angle_beta   90.00
_cell.angle_gamma   90.00
#
_symmetry.space_group_name_H-M   'P 1'
#
loop_
_entity.id
_entity.type
_entity.pdbx_description
1 polymer ?
#
loop_
_entity_poly.entity_id
_entity_poly.type
_entity_poly.pdbx_seq_one_letter_code
_entity_poly.pdbx_strand_id
1 'polypeptide(L)'
;MNYKHGFVDLVGSTPLVRLERIEKEFHLKCRLFAKYERNNPTGSIKDRIAKEILLNALERKEINQDTVIVEPTSGNTGIGLCAVAASLGLKAVIFMPSSMSVERRKMMTAFGAEIVLTDAKAGMPGAIAAAKEFASKTPNSYIPGQFDNLDNSLAHYKTTGPEIYRDLDGNVDVFLAGFGTGGTITGISRYLKEQKKDILTIGIEPEESPVISKGVKGPHKIQGIGAGFKPAVLDLTYVDKVVTVPSEKAYEFARLLARKEGLFCGISSGANVYEAVEIAKTMEDKNIVTVLPDNGERYLSVEGLF
;
A
#
# COMPACT_ATOMS: atom_id res chain seq x y z
N MET A 1 -28.46 9.41 13.74
CA MET A 1 -27.66 10.38 12.98
C MET A 1 -26.56 9.63 12.25
N ASN A 2 -26.29 9.93 10.97
CA ASN A 2 -25.24 9.26 10.20
C ASN A 2 -24.03 10.21 10.06
N TYR A 3 -23.15 10.21 11.07
CA TYR A 3 -21.90 11.00 11.07
C TYR A 3 -20.73 10.14 11.55
N LYS A 4 -19.52 10.61 11.29
CA LYS A 4 -18.27 9.97 11.69
C LYS A 4 -17.64 10.72 12.86
N HIS A 5 -17.04 10.02 13.81
CA HIS A 5 -16.43 10.62 15.00
C HIS A 5 -15.03 11.18 14.78
N GLY A 6 -14.45 11.01 13.60
CA GLY A 6 -13.14 11.55 13.30
C GLY A 6 -12.45 10.82 12.17
N PHE A 7 -11.14 11.08 12.02
CA PHE A 7 -10.31 10.55 10.96
C PHE A 7 -10.34 9.02 10.87
N VAL A 8 -10.25 8.34 12.02
CA VAL A 8 -10.17 6.88 12.09
C VAL A 8 -11.42 6.21 11.47
N ASP A 9 -12.60 6.82 11.62
CA ASP A 9 -13.85 6.30 11.07
C ASP A 9 -14.00 6.52 9.56
N LEU A 10 -13.17 7.39 8.98
CA LEU A 10 -13.16 7.64 7.54
C LEU A 10 -12.29 6.63 6.78
N VAL A 11 -11.40 5.92 7.48
CA VAL A 11 -10.48 4.97 6.87
C VAL A 11 -11.19 3.69 6.45
N GLY A 12 -11.00 3.30 5.19
CA GLY A 12 -11.63 2.11 4.61
C GLY A 12 -12.94 2.41 3.88
N SER A 13 -13.74 1.38 3.64
CA SER A 13 -14.99 1.46 2.85
C SER A 13 -14.79 2.19 1.52
N THR A 14 -13.66 1.93 0.86
CA THR A 14 -13.32 2.54 -0.42
C THR A 14 -14.13 1.89 -1.55
N PRO A 15 -14.41 2.61 -2.66
CA PRO A 15 -15.16 2.02 -3.75
C PRO A 15 -14.37 0.97 -4.52
N LEU A 16 -15.08 0.02 -5.09
CA LEU A 16 -14.61 -0.87 -6.14
C LEU A 16 -15.06 -0.30 -7.49
N VAL A 17 -14.13 -0.11 -8.43
CA VAL A 17 -14.40 0.52 -9.73
C VAL A 17 -14.15 -0.49 -10.84
N ARG A 18 -15.07 -0.63 -11.79
CA ARG A 18 -14.86 -1.41 -13.00
C ARG A 18 -14.12 -0.58 -14.05
N LEU A 19 -13.10 -1.15 -14.67
CA LEU A 19 -12.24 -0.49 -15.64
C LEU A 19 -12.73 -0.75 -17.09
N GLU A 20 -13.96 -0.35 -17.40
CA GLU A 20 -14.64 -0.67 -18.67
C GLU A 20 -13.94 -0.13 -19.92
N ARG A 21 -13.28 1.03 -19.82
CA ARG A 21 -12.57 1.60 -20.96
C ARG A 21 -11.28 0.86 -21.25
N ILE A 22 -10.60 0.39 -20.21
CA ILE A 22 -9.43 -0.48 -20.34
C ILE A 22 -9.85 -1.84 -20.88
N GLU A 23 -10.95 -2.44 -20.40
CA GLU A 23 -11.49 -3.69 -20.97
C GLU A 23 -11.72 -3.56 -22.49
N LYS A 24 -12.34 -2.47 -22.93
CA LYS A 24 -12.60 -2.18 -24.35
C LYS A 24 -11.31 -1.94 -25.14
N GLU A 25 -10.37 -1.17 -24.61
CA GLU A 25 -9.09 -0.85 -25.27
C GLU A 25 -8.28 -2.10 -25.60
N PHE A 26 -8.29 -3.08 -24.71
CA PHE A 26 -7.53 -4.33 -24.85
C PHE A 26 -8.41 -5.51 -25.33
N HIS A 27 -9.65 -5.28 -25.72
CA HIS A 27 -10.60 -6.30 -26.19
C HIS A 27 -10.72 -7.49 -25.23
N LEU A 28 -10.76 -7.21 -23.92
CA LEU A 28 -10.79 -8.25 -22.90
C LEU A 28 -12.16 -8.91 -22.83
N LYS A 29 -12.17 -10.22 -22.61
CA LYS A 29 -13.38 -11.01 -22.35
C LYS A 29 -13.66 -11.19 -20.85
N CYS A 30 -12.80 -10.67 -20.01
CA CYS A 30 -12.93 -10.61 -18.55
C CYS A 30 -13.43 -9.25 -18.10
N ARG A 31 -13.89 -9.18 -16.84
CA ARG A 31 -14.22 -7.92 -16.16
C ARG A 31 -13.10 -7.56 -15.22
N LEU A 32 -12.59 -6.33 -15.34
CA LEU A 32 -11.52 -5.80 -14.48
C LEU A 32 -12.11 -4.86 -13.43
N PHE A 33 -11.80 -5.14 -12.17
CA PHE A 33 -12.19 -4.31 -11.05
C PHE A 33 -10.95 -3.82 -10.29
N ALA A 34 -11.01 -2.61 -9.79
CA ALA A 34 -9.93 -2.00 -9.04
C ALA A 34 -10.44 -1.40 -7.72
N LYS A 35 -9.87 -1.83 -6.59
CA LYS A 35 -10.15 -1.25 -5.28
C LYS A 35 -9.47 0.10 -5.17
N TYR A 36 -10.25 1.18 -5.13
CA TYR A 36 -9.78 2.56 -5.28
C TYR A 36 -9.38 3.16 -3.93
N GLU A 37 -8.16 2.86 -3.48
CA GLU A 37 -7.64 3.20 -2.15
C GLU A 37 -7.24 4.68 -1.98
N ARG A 38 -7.22 5.45 -3.06
CA ARG A 38 -7.11 6.91 -2.99
C ARG A 38 -8.20 7.54 -2.11
N ASN A 39 -9.35 6.90 -1.99
CA ASN A 39 -10.47 7.44 -1.21
C ASN A 39 -10.28 7.31 0.31
N ASN A 40 -9.19 6.70 0.78
CA ASN A 40 -8.81 6.89 2.18
C ASN A 40 -8.46 8.35 2.48
N PRO A 41 -8.61 8.82 3.71
CA PRO A 41 -8.51 10.25 4.07
C PRO A 41 -7.19 10.91 3.69
N THR A 42 -6.04 10.21 3.80
CA THR A 42 -4.77 10.76 3.31
C THR A 42 -4.49 10.44 1.84
N GLY A 43 -5.38 9.74 1.15
CA GLY A 43 -5.24 9.38 -0.26
C GLY A 43 -4.41 8.13 -0.51
N SER A 44 -4.31 7.21 0.43
CA SER A 44 -3.61 5.93 0.20
C SER A 44 -4.10 4.76 1.06
N ILE A 45 -3.82 3.55 0.57
CA ILE A 45 -4.07 2.29 1.27
C ILE A 45 -3.38 2.19 2.64
N LYS A 46 -2.33 3.01 2.87
CA LYS A 46 -1.55 2.95 4.12
C LYS A 46 -2.29 3.52 5.32
N ASP A 47 -3.36 4.27 5.13
CA ASP A 47 -4.23 4.69 6.22
C ASP A 47 -4.82 3.50 6.97
N ARG A 48 -5.13 2.41 6.25
CA ARG A 48 -5.66 1.17 6.84
C ARG A 48 -4.68 0.54 7.81
N ILE A 49 -3.43 0.37 7.39
CA ILE A 49 -2.42 -0.25 8.24
C ILE A 49 -2.02 0.65 9.41
N ALA A 50 -1.94 1.96 9.19
CA ALA A 50 -1.66 2.92 10.26
C ALA A 50 -2.74 2.88 11.35
N LYS A 51 -4.01 2.86 10.94
CA LYS A 51 -5.16 2.69 11.85
C LYS A 51 -5.06 1.39 12.64
N GLU A 52 -4.93 0.25 11.97
CA GLU A 52 -4.95 -1.07 12.61
C GLU A 52 -3.79 -1.23 13.59
N ILE A 53 -2.57 -0.85 13.18
CA ILE A 53 -1.38 -0.96 14.04
C ILE A 53 -1.54 -0.12 15.32
N LEU A 54 -1.94 1.15 15.20
CA LEU A 54 -2.01 2.03 16.37
C LEU A 54 -3.20 1.69 17.28
N LEU A 55 -4.35 1.32 16.73
CA LEU A 55 -5.49 0.91 17.54
C LEU A 55 -5.23 -0.40 18.27
N ASN A 56 -4.66 -1.41 17.61
CA ASN A 56 -4.32 -2.67 18.26
C ASN A 56 -3.22 -2.49 19.33
N ALA A 57 -2.24 -1.62 19.07
CA ALA A 57 -1.21 -1.30 20.08
C ALA A 57 -1.82 -0.63 21.33
N LEU A 58 -2.81 0.25 21.16
CA LEU A 58 -3.57 0.84 22.28
C LEU A 58 -4.38 -0.24 23.02
N GLU A 59 -5.10 -1.09 22.30
CA GLU A 59 -5.89 -2.18 22.88
C GLU A 59 -5.03 -3.15 23.68
N ARG A 60 -3.85 -3.52 23.15
CA ARG A 60 -2.87 -4.38 23.83
C ARG A 60 -2.09 -3.67 24.93
N LYS A 61 -2.32 -2.36 25.13
CA LYS A 61 -1.59 -1.51 26.10
C LYS A 61 -0.08 -1.46 25.85
N GLU A 62 0.35 -1.68 24.62
CA GLU A 62 1.73 -1.49 24.17
C GLU A 62 2.07 0.00 24.05
N ILE A 63 1.06 0.84 23.82
CA ILE A 63 1.16 2.29 23.79
C ILE A 63 0.06 2.92 24.67
N ASN A 64 0.29 4.17 25.07
CA ASN A 64 -0.64 5.03 25.81
C ASN A 64 -0.60 6.46 25.26
N GLN A 65 -1.34 7.40 25.86
CA GLN A 65 -1.44 8.79 25.40
C GLN A 65 -0.11 9.58 25.40
N ASP A 66 0.86 9.16 26.18
CA ASP A 66 2.19 9.79 26.27
C ASP A 66 3.21 9.12 25.34
N THR A 67 2.82 8.07 24.62
CA THR A 67 3.73 7.33 23.74
C THR A 67 4.10 8.14 22.50
N VAL A 68 5.39 8.14 22.17
CA VAL A 68 5.91 8.73 20.94
C VAL A 68 5.99 7.65 19.85
N ILE A 69 5.25 7.85 18.77
CA ILE A 69 5.30 6.96 17.60
C ILE A 69 6.52 7.32 16.76
N VAL A 70 7.40 6.36 16.54
CA VAL A 70 8.68 6.54 15.81
C VAL A 70 8.70 5.63 14.59
N GLU A 71 8.82 6.17 13.38
CA GLU A 71 8.87 5.33 12.17
C GLU A 71 9.91 5.82 11.17
N PRO A 72 10.82 4.94 10.69
CA PRO A 72 11.71 5.26 9.58
C PRO A 72 10.99 5.05 8.25
N THR A 73 10.46 6.11 7.67
CA THR A 73 9.70 6.02 6.42
C THR A 73 9.66 7.35 5.69
N SER A 74 9.69 7.31 4.36
CA SER A 74 9.54 8.49 3.50
C SER A 74 8.27 8.46 2.67
N GLY A 75 7.42 7.45 2.85
CA GLY A 75 6.29 7.17 1.97
C GLY A 75 4.92 7.33 2.65
N ASN A 76 3.94 6.71 2.02
CA ASN A 76 2.53 6.76 2.44
C ASN A 76 2.30 6.25 3.87
N THR A 77 3.11 5.31 4.34
CA THR A 77 3.01 4.81 5.73
C THR A 77 3.25 5.93 6.74
N GLY A 78 4.29 6.76 6.53
CA GLY A 78 4.54 7.90 7.40
C GLY A 78 3.37 8.88 7.41
N ILE A 79 2.80 9.19 6.24
CA ILE A 79 1.65 10.09 6.14
C ILE A 79 0.46 9.52 6.91
N GLY A 80 0.12 8.24 6.69
CA GLY A 80 -0.98 7.57 7.39
C GLY A 80 -0.76 7.51 8.91
N LEU A 81 0.46 7.14 9.37
CA LEU A 81 0.80 7.11 10.79
C LEU A 81 0.68 8.49 11.44
N CYS A 82 1.20 9.55 10.79
CA CYS A 82 1.07 10.91 11.31
C CYS A 82 -0.39 11.35 11.43
N ALA A 83 -1.22 11.06 10.43
CA ALA A 83 -2.64 11.43 10.44
C ALA A 83 -3.43 10.67 11.53
N VAL A 84 -3.21 9.36 11.65
CA VAL A 84 -3.85 8.56 12.70
C VAL A 84 -3.34 8.97 14.09
N ALA A 85 -2.04 9.17 14.27
CA ALA A 85 -1.45 9.62 15.53
C ALA A 85 -2.05 10.97 15.95
N ALA A 86 -2.13 11.95 15.05
CA ALA A 86 -2.76 13.23 15.30
C ALA A 86 -4.23 13.09 15.76
N SER A 87 -4.99 12.22 15.08
CA SER A 87 -6.40 11.97 15.42
C SER A 87 -6.59 11.28 16.78
N LEU A 88 -5.57 10.54 17.25
CA LEU A 88 -5.55 9.86 18.55
C LEU A 88 -4.88 10.71 19.65
N GLY A 89 -4.39 11.92 19.34
CA GLY A 89 -3.66 12.77 20.27
C GLY A 89 -2.24 12.28 20.61
N LEU A 90 -1.67 11.39 19.78
CA LEU A 90 -0.34 10.84 19.95
C LEU A 90 0.72 11.71 19.23
N LYS A 91 1.93 11.73 19.76
CA LYS A 91 3.08 12.38 19.11
C LYS A 91 3.69 11.42 18.07
N ALA A 92 4.16 11.97 16.95
CA ALA A 92 4.86 11.19 15.92
C ALA A 92 6.19 11.84 15.55
N VAL A 93 7.25 11.04 15.43
CA VAL A 93 8.59 11.42 14.96
C VAL A 93 8.96 10.52 13.80
N ILE A 94 9.16 11.11 12.64
CA ILE A 94 9.44 10.37 11.39
C ILE A 94 10.88 10.61 10.95
N PHE A 95 11.59 9.53 10.71
CA PHE A 95 12.97 9.54 10.23
C PHE A 95 13.03 9.25 8.74
N MET A 96 13.71 10.10 7.97
CA MET A 96 13.88 9.88 6.53
C MET A 96 15.14 10.56 5.97
N PRO A 97 15.71 10.03 4.86
CA PRO A 97 16.81 10.70 4.18
C PRO A 97 16.42 12.09 3.67
N SER A 98 17.34 13.04 3.73
CA SER A 98 17.12 14.44 3.30
C SER A 98 16.85 14.60 1.80
N SER A 99 17.11 13.56 0.99
CA SER A 99 16.78 13.51 -0.44
C SER A 99 15.31 13.19 -0.75
N MET A 100 14.51 12.87 0.26
CA MET A 100 13.11 12.50 0.05
C MET A 100 12.20 13.69 -0.24
N SER A 101 11.05 13.43 -0.89
CA SER A 101 10.08 14.42 -1.35
C SER A 101 9.70 15.47 -0.29
N VAL A 102 9.80 16.74 -0.68
CA VAL A 102 9.44 17.90 0.15
C VAL A 102 7.93 17.90 0.43
N GLU A 103 7.12 17.50 -0.54
CA GLU A 103 5.66 17.45 -0.43
C GLU A 103 5.23 16.49 0.68
N ARG A 104 5.83 15.29 0.72
CA ARG A 104 5.55 14.29 1.77
C ARG A 104 5.96 14.78 3.16
N ARG A 105 7.11 15.46 3.26
CA ARG A 105 7.54 16.10 4.52
C ARG A 105 6.52 17.13 4.99
N LYS A 106 6.09 18.02 4.11
CA LYS A 106 5.07 19.03 4.41
C LYS A 106 3.74 18.41 4.85
N MET A 107 3.31 17.33 4.21
CA MET A 107 2.09 16.62 4.62
C MET A 107 2.21 16.07 6.05
N MET A 108 3.30 15.38 6.38
CA MET A 108 3.52 14.82 7.72
C MET A 108 3.62 15.93 8.78
N THR A 109 4.34 17.02 8.47
CA THR A 109 4.43 18.18 9.36
C THR A 109 3.06 18.85 9.57
N ALA A 110 2.21 18.90 8.55
CA ALA A 110 0.85 19.44 8.67
C ALA A 110 -0.02 18.64 9.66
N PHE A 111 0.25 17.34 9.84
CA PHE A 111 -0.35 16.52 10.90
C PHE A 111 0.32 16.66 12.26
N GLY A 112 1.28 17.60 12.42
CA GLY A 112 1.96 17.86 13.68
C GLY A 112 3.14 16.93 13.97
N ALA A 113 3.57 16.10 13.01
CA ALA A 113 4.71 15.22 13.20
C ALA A 113 6.05 15.98 13.16
N GLU A 114 6.99 15.58 14.01
CA GLU A 114 8.38 15.98 13.91
C GLU A 114 9.09 15.16 12.82
N ILE A 115 9.86 15.84 11.96
CA ILE A 115 10.60 15.18 10.87
C ILE A 115 12.11 15.30 11.15
N VAL A 116 12.76 14.16 11.34
CA VAL A 116 14.20 14.06 11.50
C VAL A 116 14.83 13.64 10.17
N LEU A 117 15.56 14.57 9.54
CA LEU A 117 16.25 14.31 8.29
C LEU A 117 17.62 13.69 8.55
N THR A 118 17.87 12.54 7.95
CA THR A 118 19.16 11.85 8.00
C THR A 118 19.98 12.12 6.73
N ASP A 119 21.28 11.78 6.76
CA ASP A 119 22.16 11.94 5.60
C ASP A 119 21.58 11.19 4.38
N ALA A 120 21.45 11.92 3.27
CA ALA A 120 20.97 11.36 1.99
C ALA A 120 21.81 10.17 1.51
N LYS A 121 23.14 10.20 1.74
CA LYS A 121 24.05 9.12 1.32
C LYS A 121 23.84 7.83 2.09
N ALA A 122 23.38 7.91 3.35
CA ALA A 122 23.08 6.74 4.17
C ALA A 122 21.74 6.09 3.78
N GLY A 123 20.90 6.76 2.98
CA GLY A 123 19.62 6.25 2.51
C GLY A 123 18.68 5.78 3.63
N MET A 124 17.74 4.91 3.30
CA MET A 124 16.82 4.32 4.30
C MET A 124 17.53 3.55 5.42
N PRO A 125 18.61 2.80 5.18
CA PRO A 125 19.36 2.17 6.29
C PRO A 125 19.80 3.16 7.37
N GLY A 126 20.27 4.34 6.97
CA GLY A 126 20.63 5.42 7.92
C GLY A 126 19.43 5.95 8.72
N ALA A 127 18.28 6.11 8.06
CA ALA A 127 17.06 6.52 8.75
C ALA A 127 16.57 5.45 9.73
N ILE A 128 16.66 4.17 9.38
CA ILE A 128 16.32 3.05 10.28
C ILE A 128 17.23 3.02 11.51
N ALA A 129 18.54 3.18 11.33
CA ALA A 129 19.49 3.22 12.45
C ALA A 129 19.20 4.39 13.39
N ALA A 130 18.98 5.59 12.85
CA ALA A 130 18.67 6.78 13.62
C ALA A 130 17.34 6.67 14.39
N ALA A 131 16.30 6.08 13.76
CA ALA A 131 15.01 5.85 14.43
C ALA A 131 15.14 4.88 15.60
N LYS A 132 15.89 3.78 15.43
CA LYS A 132 16.16 2.81 16.49
C LYS A 132 16.98 3.43 17.64
N GLU A 133 17.99 4.23 17.32
CA GLU A 133 18.78 4.94 18.31
C GLU A 133 17.92 5.93 19.09
N PHE A 134 17.09 6.73 18.42
CA PHE A 134 16.15 7.64 19.08
C PHE A 134 15.19 6.88 20.01
N ALA A 135 14.58 5.81 19.53
CA ALA A 135 13.65 5.01 20.32
C ALA A 135 14.32 4.40 21.56
N SER A 136 15.57 3.93 21.45
CA SER A 136 16.32 3.37 22.59
C SER A 136 16.61 4.40 23.70
N LYS A 137 16.67 5.69 23.34
CA LYS A 137 16.93 6.82 24.26
C LYS A 137 15.65 7.53 24.71
N THR A 138 14.51 7.19 24.13
CA THR A 138 13.22 7.83 24.41
C THR A 138 12.32 6.84 25.15
N PRO A 139 12.17 7.00 26.48
CA PRO A 139 11.21 6.19 27.24
C PRO A 139 9.81 6.34 26.65
N ASN A 140 9.02 5.25 26.68
CA ASN A 140 7.66 5.23 26.14
C ASN A 140 7.58 5.62 24.65
N SER A 141 8.48 5.08 23.82
CA SER A 141 8.41 5.16 22.36
C SER A 141 7.98 3.83 21.75
N TYR A 142 7.33 3.90 20.58
CA TYR A 142 6.84 2.73 19.85
C TYR A 142 7.19 2.83 18.36
N ILE A 143 7.79 1.76 17.83
CA ILE A 143 8.08 1.64 16.40
C ILE A 143 7.03 0.73 15.77
N PRO A 144 6.10 1.24 14.94
CA PRO A 144 5.07 0.45 14.25
C PRO A 144 5.60 -0.71 13.43
N GLY A 145 6.74 -0.55 12.75
CA GLY A 145 7.45 -1.64 12.07
C GLY A 145 6.68 -2.26 10.92
N GLN A 146 6.32 -1.49 9.90
CA GLN A 146 5.44 -1.90 8.80
C GLN A 146 5.85 -3.20 8.07
N PHE A 147 7.12 -3.61 8.12
CA PHE A 147 7.62 -4.81 7.43
C PHE A 147 7.54 -6.09 8.28
N ASP A 148 7.43 -5.93 9.60
CA ASP A 148 7.48 -7.04 10.56
C ASP A 148 6.20 -7.18 11.38
N ASN A 149 5.40 -6.11 11.49
CA ASN A 149 4.17 -6.07 12.28
C ASN A 149 3.00 -6.73 11.52
N LEU A 150 2.48 -7.82 12.05
CA LEU A 150 1.39 -8.59 11.43
C LEU A 150 0.04 -7.85 11.42
N ASP A 151 -0.15 -6.80 12.22
CA ASP A 151 -1.32 -5.93 12.13
C ASP A 151 -1.44 -5.27 10.75
N ASN A 152 -0.34 -5.16 10.00
CA ASN A 152 -0.35 -4.71 8.61
C ASN A 152 -1.20 -5.64 7.72
N SER A 153 -0.96 -6.94 7.76
CA SER A 153 -1.78 -7.90 6.98
C SER A 153 -3.18 -8.06 7.58
N LEU A 154 -3.30 -7.97 8.90
CA LEU A 154 -4.58 -8.04 9.61
C LEU A 154 -5.53 -6.90 9.21
N ALA A 155 -5.03 -5.68 8.98
CA ALA A 155 -5.82 -4.57 8.48
C ALA A 155 -6.55 -4.91 7.19
N HIS A 156 -5.85 -5.54 6.25
CA HIS A 156 -6.43 -5.93 4.97
C HIS A 156 -7.32 -7.16 5.06
N TYR A 157 -6.99 -8.09 5.94
CA TYR A 157 -7.83 -9.25 6.23
C TYR A 157 -9.19 -8.83 6.82
N LYS A 158 -9.18 -7.91 7.78
CA LYS A 158 -10.40 -7.43 8.46
C LYS A 158 -11.24 -6.46 7.61
N THR A 159 -10.64 -5.76 6.65
CA THR A 159 -11.32 -4.66 5.95
C THR A 159 -11.32 -4.81 4.44
N THR A 160 -10.17 -4.74 3.77
CA THR A 160 -10.09 -4.67 2.30
C THR A 160 -10.58 -5.94 1.63
N GLY A 161 -10.21 -7.11 2.16
CA GLY A 161 -10.67 -8.40 1.66
C GLY A 161 -12.19 -8.56 1.75
N PRO A 162 -12.81 -8.37 2.93
CA PRO A 162 -14.26 -8.37 3.10
C PRO A 162 -14.99 -7.36 2.20
N GLU A 163 -14.44 -6.15 2.04
CA GLU A 163 -15.03 -5.13 1.17
C GLU A 163 -15.06 -5.60 -0.29
N ILE A 164 -13.95 -6.13 -0.82
CA ILE A 164 -13.86 -6.66 -2.18
C ILE A 164 -14.87 -7.80 -2.39
N TYR A 165 -14.90 -8.75 -1.47
CA TYR A 165 -15.78 -9.91 -1.57
C TYR A 165 -17.25 -9.53 -1.57
N ARG A 166 -17.66 -8.65 -0.66
CA ARG A 166 -19.02 -8.10 -0.57
C ARG A 166 -19.39 -7.30 -1.81
N ASP A 167 -18.49 -6.41 -2.28
CA ASP A 167 -18.77 -5.48 -3.39
C ASP A 167 -18.97 -6.21 -4.74
N LEU A 168 -18.60 -7.50 -4.80
CA LEU A 168 -18.82 -8.40 -5.96
C LEU A 168 -19.75 -9.58 -5.64
N ASP A 169 -20.50 -9.54 -4.54
CA ASP A 169 -21.38 -10.63 -4.11
C ASP A 169 -20.69 -12.00 -4.12
N GLY A 170 -19.40 -12.02 -3.72
CA GLY A 170 -18.56 -13.21 -3.71
C GLY A 170 -18.01 -13.67 -5.07
N ASN A 171 -18.34 -12.96 -6.15
CA ASN A 171 -17.94 -13.33 -7.52
C ASN A 171 -16.53 -12.81 -7.85
N VAL A 172 -15.52 -13.28 -7.13
CA VAL A 172 -14.10 -13.01 -7.39
C VAL A 172 -13.46 -14.29 -7.92
N ASP A 173 -12.78 -14.21 -9.06
CA ASP A 173 -12.05 -15.34 -9.66
C ASP A 173 -10.54 -15.17 -9.53
N VAL A 174 -10.04 -13.95 -9.69
CA VAL A 174 -8.61 -13.62 -9.59
C VAL A 174 -8.43 -12.37 -8.73
N PHE A 175 -7.47 -12.40 -7.81
CA PHE A 175 -6.99 -11.22 -7.11
C PHE A 175 -5.49 -11.05 -7.34
N LEU A 176 -5.07 -9.84 -7.67
CA LEU A 176 -3.65 -9.54 -7.85
C LEU A 176 -3.26 -8.18 -7.25
N ALA A 177 -2.07 -8.11 -6.67
CA ALA A 177 -1.54 -6.86 -6.13
C ALA A 177 0.00 -6.87 -6.03
N GLY A 178 0.60 -5.72 -6.31
CA GLY A 178 2.00 -5.46 -6.03
C GLY A 178 2.29 -5.42 -4.53
N PHE A 179 3.45 -5.92 -4.14
CA PHE A 179 3.85 -5.97 -2.74
C PHE A 179 5.14 -5.19 -2.45
N GLY A 180 5.03 -4.27 -1.47
CA GLY A 180 6.16 -3.64 -0.79
C GLY A 180 6.38 -4.31 0.56
N THR A 181 5.48 -4.07 1.52
CA THR A 181 5.49 -4.75 2.83
C THR A 181 4.88 -6.15 2.81
N GLY A 182 4.10 -6.47 1.80
CA GLY A 182 3.37 -7.74 1.70
C GLY A 182 2.00 -7.77 2.37
N GLY A 183 1.67 -6.79 3.20
CA GLY A 183 0.43 -6.81 3.98
C GLY A 183 -0.84 -6.87 3.14
N THR A 184 -0.91 -6.09 2.07
CA THR A 184 -2.07 -6.05 1.17
C THR A 184 -2.35 -7.40 0.53
N ILE A 185 -1.34 -7.96 -0.16
CA ILE A 185 -1.49 -9.26 -0.84
C ILE A 185 -1.79 -10.38 0.17
N THR A 186 -1.07 -10.43 1.27
CA THR A 186 -1.27 -11.45 2.32
C THR A 186 -2.67 -11.38 2.92
N GLY A 187 -3.07 -10.21 3.42
CA GLY A 187 -4.34 -10.07 4.14
C GLY A 187 -5.56 -10.28 3.26
N ILE A 188 -5.56 -9.71 2.05
CA ILE A 188 -6.67 -9.88 1.11
C ILE A 188 -6.73 -11.33 0.59
N SER A 189 -5.60 -11.89 0.15
CA SER A 189 -5.56 -13.27 -0.36
C SER A 189 -5.98 -14.29 0.69
N ARG A 190 -5.52 -14.13 1.93
CA ARG A 190 -5.95 -14.97 3.04
C ARG A 190 -7.46 -14.95 3.19
N TYR A 191 -8.07 -13.77 3.31
CA TYR A 191 -9.52 -13.64 3.45
C TYR A 191 -10.26 -14.28 2.27
N LEU A 192 -9.88 -13.95 1.03
CA LEU A 192 -10.54 -14.45 -0.17
C LEU A 192 -10.46 -15.98 -0.28
N LYS A 193 -9.30 -16.59 0.01
CA LYS A 193 -9.13 -18.05 -0.02
C LYS A 193 -9.89 -18.77 1.10
N GLU A 194 -10.12 -18.14 2.24
CA GLU A 194 -10.99 -18.66 3.29
C GLU A 194 -12.46 -18.67 2.86
N GLN A 195 -12.88 -17.71 2.01
CA GLN A 195 -14.25 -17.70 1.44
C GLN A 195 -14.40 -18.69 0.29
N LYS A 196 -13.44 -18.71 -0.63
CA LYS A 196 -13.45 -19.55 -1.85
C LYS A 196 -12.03 -19.95 -2.22
N LYS A 197 -11.68 -21.22 -2.04
CA LYS A 197 -10.30 -21.74 -2.23
C LYS A 197 -9.79 -21.59 -3.66
N ASP A 198 -10.69 -21.58 -4.66
CA ASP A 198 -10.35 -21.55 -6.08
C ASP A 198 -9.99 -20.14 -6.59
N ILE A 199 -10.09 -19.10 -5.77
CA ILE A 199 -9.67 -17.76 -6.18
C ILE A 199 -8.17 -17.78 -6.42
N LEU A 200 -7.76 -17.46 -7.66
CA LEU A 200 -6.35 -17.34 -8.02
C LEU A 200 -5.77 -16.05 -7.45
N THR A 201 -4.67 -16.15 -6.69
CA THR A 201 -4.02 -15.01 -6.05
C THR A 201 -2.62 -14.81 -6.59
N ILE A 202 -2.31 -13.59 -7.07
CA ILE A 202 -1.07 -13.29 -7.78
C ILE A 202 -0.38 -12.09 -7.13
N GLY A 203 0.86 -12.30 -6.68
CA GLY A 203 1.74 -11.23 -6.24
C GLY A 203 2.49 -10.60 -7.40
N ILE A 204 2.72 -9.29 -7.35
CA ILE A 204 3.45 -8.56 -8.40
C ILE A 204 4.69 -7.92 -7.78
N GLU A 205 5.84 -8.08 -8.43
CA GLU A 205 7.10 -7.43 -8.08
C GLU A 205 7.74 -6.76 -9.32
N PRO A 206 8.65 -5.79 -9.14
CA PRO A 206 9.36 -5.18 -10.27
C PRO A 206 10.23 -6.16 -11.02
N GLU A 207 10.21 -6.14 -12.36
CA GLU A 207 11.06 -7.01 -13.18
C GLU A 207 12.56 -6.72 -12.95
N GLU A 208 12.91 -5.48 -12.64
CA GLU A 208 14.27 -5.06 -12.36
C GLU A 208 14.75 -5.49 -10.95
N SER A 209 13.83 -5.94 -10.09
CA SER A 209 14.12 -6.37 -8.71
C SER A 209 13.25 -7.56 -8.29
N PRO A 210 13.34 -8.71 -8.98
CA PRO A 210 12.48 -9.87 -8.74
C PRO A 210 13.00 -10.70 -7.55
N VAL A 211 12.93 -10.14 -6.36
CA VAL A 211 13.53 -10.71 -5.14
C VAL A 211 12.85 -12.02 -4.74
N ILE A 212 11.51 -12.07 -4.86
CA ILE A 212 10.73 -13.23 -4.41
C ILE A 212 10.76 -14.34 -5.43
N SER A 213 10.59 -14.02 -6.72
CA SER A 213 10.53 -15.03 -7.78
C SER A 213 11.89 -15.53 -8.23
N LYS A 214 12.94 -14.67 -8.20
CA LYS A 214 14.27 -14.99 -8.75
C LYS A 214 15.42 -14.76 -7.78
N GLY A 215 15.20 -14.25 -6.58
CA GLY A 215 16.25 -13.96 -5.58
C GLY A 215 17.18 -12.80 -5.98
N VAL A 216 16.80 -11.97 -6.96
CA VAL A 216 17.63 -10.90 -7.51
C VAL A 216 17.12 -9.54 -7.06
N LYS A 217 18.01 -8.74 -6.48
CA LYS A 217 17.72 -7.34 -6.09
C LYS A 217 18.36 -6.39 -7.10
N GLY A 218 17.59 -5.40 -7.55
CA GLY A 218 18.06 -4.33 -8.44
C GLY A 218 17.36 -3.00 -8.20
N PRO A 219 17.88 -1.90 -8.77
CA PRO A 219 17.18 -0.63 -8.76
C PRO A 219 15.98 -0.68 -9.72
N HIS A 220 14.84 -0.12 -9.28
CA HIS A 220 13.62 0.00 -10.09
C HIS A 220 12.93 1.33 -9.84
N LYS A 221 11.98 1.71 -10.71
CA LYS A 221 11.27 3.00 -10.65
C LYS A 221 9.86 2.92 -10.07
N ILE A 222 9.37 1.74 -9.70
CA ILE A 222 8.01 1.55 -9.21
C ILE A 222 7.97 1.81 -7.71
N GLN A 223 7.67 3.04 -7.31
CA GLN A 223 7.53 3.39 -5.90
C GLN A 223 6.33 2.66 -5.29
N GLY A 224 6.48 2.20 -4.05
CA GLY A 224 5.43 1.54 -3.25
C GLY A 224 5.46 0.01 -3.25
N ILE A 225 6.16 -0.61 -4.21
CA ILE A 225 6.40 -2.06 -4.24
C ILE A 225 7.89 -2.36 -4.35
N GLY A 226 8.29 -3.62 -4.24
CA GLY A 226 9.69 -4.04 -4.43
C GLY A 226 10.63 -3.55 -3.33
N ALA A 227 10.45 -4.01 -2.09
CA ALA A 227 11.26 -3.58 -0.93
C ALA A 227 12.75 -3.96 -1.02
N GLY A 228 13.13 -4.84 -1.95
CA GLY A 228 14.49 -5.32 -2.11
C GLY A 228 14.91 -6.41 -1.11
N PHE A 229 13.96 -6.94 -0.36
CA PHE A 229 14.08 -8.10 0.54
C PHE A 229 12.69 -8.73 0.73
N LYS A 230 12.63 -9.94 1.32
CA LYS A 230 11.36 -10.59 1.70
C LYS A 230 10.91 -10.06 3.06
N PRO A 231 9.79 -9.30 3.14
CA PRO A 231 9.25 -8.83 4.42
C PRO A 231 8.69 -9.99 5.26
N ALA A 232 8.75 -9.88 6.59
CA ALA A 232 8.15 -10.87 7.49
C ALA A 232 6.62 -10.93 7.38
N VAL A 233 5.99 -9.80 7.04
CA VAL A 233 4.53 -9.71 6.81
C VAL A 233 4.06 -10.46 5.56
N LEU A 234 4.96 -10.70 4.58
CA LEU A 234 4.62 -11.39 3.33
C LEU A 234 4.51 -12.91 3.55
N ASP A 235 3.29 -13.41 3.58
CA ASP A 235 2.99 -14.84 3.65
C ASP A 235 2.62 -15.38 2.27
N LEU A 236 3.54 -16.12 1.67
CA LEU A 236 3.38 -16.71 0.35
C LEU A 236 2.47 -17.94 0.33
N THR A 237 2.02 -18.46 1.48
CA THR A 237 1.08 -19.59 1.52
C THR A 237 -0.29 -19.24 0.95
N TYR A 238 -0.61 -17.95 0.91
CA TYR A 238 -1.84 -17.42 0.32
C TYR A 238 -1.64 -16.85 -1.09
N VAL A 239 -0.46 -17.03 -1.70
CA VAL A 239 -0.13 -16.49 -3.04
C VAL A 239 0.21 -17.64 -3.98
N ASP A 240 -0.61 -17.85 -5.01
CA ASP A 240 -0.44 -18.98 -5.93
C ASP A 240 0.69 -18.73 -6.94
N LYS A 241 0.92 -17.47 -7.29
CA LYS A 241 1.91 -17.09 -8.32
C LYS A 241 2.50 -15.71 -8.02
N VAL A 242 3.76 -15.52 -8.36
CA VAL A 242 4.41 -14.20 -8.39
C VAL A 242 4.81 -13.90 -9.84
N VAL A 243 4.44 -12.70 -10.31
CA VAL A 243 4.75 -12.19 -11.65
C VAL A 243 5.57 -10.91 -11.55
N THR A 244 6.23 -10.55 -12.65
CA THR A 244 7.08 -9.35 -12.68
C THR A 244 6.54 -8.32 -13.65
N VAL A 245 6.68 -7.03 -13.30
CA VAL A 245 6.25 -5.91 -14.13
C VAL A 245 7.42 -4.97 -14.42
N PRO A 246 7.68 -4.63 -15.71
CA PRO A 246 8.67 -3.61 -16.07
C PRO A 246 8.25 -2.22 -15.57
N SER A 247 9.19 -1.44 -15.06
CA SER A 247 8.92 -0.06 -14.59
C SER A 247 8.27 0.82 -15.67
N GLU A 248 8.65 0.66 -16.93
CA GLU A 248 8.08 1.42 -18.04
C GLU A 248 6.60 1.12 -18.26
N LYS A 249 6.20 -0.16 -18.12
CA LYS A 249 4.80 -0.57 -18.21
C LYS A 249 3.96 -0.03 -17.05
N ALA A 250 4.52 0.02 -15.86
CA ALA A 250 3.87 0.66 -14.74
C ALA A 250 3.59 2.15 -15.01
N TYR A 251 4.52 2.87 -15.61
CA TYR A 251 4.36 4.28 -16.00
C TYR A 251 3.32 4.44 -17.11
N GLU A 252 3.39 3.62 -18.16
CA GLU A 252 2.44 3.61 -19.28
C GLU A 252 1.00 3.45 -18.77
N PHE A 253 0.76 2.46 -17.91
CA PHE A 253 -0.56 2.15 -17.40
C PHE A 253 -1.07 3.12 -16.32
N ALA A 254 -0.18 3.79 -15.58
CA ALA A 254 -0.58 4.91 -14.73
C ALA A 254 -1.14 6.08 -15.57
N ARG A 255 -0.50 6.40 -16.70
CA ARG A 255 -1.02 7.37 -17.67
C ARG A 255 -2.32 6.92 -18.32
N LEU A 256 -2.42 5.63 -18.66
CA LEU A 256 -3.61 5.06 -19.28
C LEU A 256 -4.82 5.15 -18.35
N LEU A 257 -4.65 4.82 -17.06
CA LEU A 257 -5.69 4.98 -16.03
C LEU A 257 -6.22 6.42 -15.99
N ALA A 258 -5.33 7.41 -15.98
CA ALA A 258 -5.72 8.81 -15.96
C ALA A 258 -6.47 9.21 -17.25
N ARG A 259 -5.96 8.80 -18.42
CA ARG A 259 -6.49 9.23 -19.74
C ARG A 259 -7.76 8.50 -20.16
N LYS A 260 -7.88 7.24 -19.81
CA LYS A 260 -9.02 6.39 -20.25
C LYS A 260 -10.12 6.30 -19.19
N GLU A 261 -9.78 6.14 -17.91
CA GLU A 261 -10.74 5.96 -16.83
C GLU A 261 -10.96 7.24 -15.99
N GLY A 262 -10.15 8.29 -16.18
CA GLY A 262 -10.18 9.48 -15.33
C GLY A 262 -9.64 9.23 -13.92
N LEU A 263 -8.96 8.10 -13.70
CA LEU A 263 -8.43 7.69 -12.40
C LEU A 263 -6.96 8.12 -12.30
N PHE A 264 -6.71 9.26 -11.65
CA PHE A 264 -5.36 9.77 -11.45
C PHE A 264 -4.70 9.09 -10.25
N CYS A 265 -3.92 8.03 -10.54
CA CYS A 265 -3.33 7.13 -9.55
C CYS A 265 -1.80 7.07 -9.65
N GLY A 266 -1.16 6.53 -8.61
CA GLY A 266 0.29 6.38 -8.55
C GLY A 266 0.86 5.25 -9.42
N ILE A 267 2.18 5.13 -9.43
CA ILE A 267 2.93 4.20 -10.31
C ILE A 267 2.56 2.74 -10.04
N SER A 268 2.43 2.34 -8.77
CA SER A 268 2.06 0.97 -8.42
C SER A 268 0.66 0.59 -8.85
N SER A 269 -0.24 1.57 -9.03
CA SER A 269 -1.56 1.34 -9.64
C SER A 269 -1.42 0.94 -11.10
N GLY A 270 -0.53 1.61 -11.84
CA GLY A 270 -0.20 1.25 -13.22
C GLY A 270 0.39 -0.16 -13.33
N ALA A 271 1.31 -0.52 -12.44
CA ALA A 271 1.87 -1.87 -12.36
C ALA A 271 0.77 -2.93 -12.15
N ASN A 272 -0.13 -2.69 -11.23
CA ASN A 272 -1.23 -3.59 -10.91
C ASN A 272 -2.20 -3.77 -12.09
N VAL A 273 -2.55 -2.67 -12.77
CA VAL A 273 -3.49 -2.73 -13.90
C VAL A 273 -2.83 -3.34 -15.14
N TYR A 274 -1.54 -3.11 -15.38
CA TYR A 274 -0.81 -3.79 -16.45
C TYR A 274 -0.90 -5.31 -16.29
N GLU A 275 -0.54 -5.85 -15.15
CA GLU A 275 -0.60 -7.29 -14.90
C GLU A 275 -2.06 -7.83 -14.92
N ALA A 276 -3.03 -7.03 -14.44
CA ALA A 276 -4.44 -7.40 -14.55
C ALA A 276 -4.89 -7.58 -16.01
N VAL A 277 -4.43 -6.71 -16.91
CA VAL A 277 -4.69 -6.81 -18.35
C VAL A 277 -4.00 -8.02 -18.96
N GLU A 278 -2.71 -8.26 -18.61
CA GLU A 278 -1.98 -9.43 -19.16
C GLU A 278 -2.62 -10.76 -18.71
N ILE A 279 -3.06 -10.87 -17.46
CA ILE A 279 -3.80 -12.04 -16.98
C ILE A 279 -5.17 -12.15 -17.67
N ALA A 280 -5.90 -11.04 -17.83
CA ALA A 280 -7.22 -11.03 -18.47
C ALA A 280 -7.20 -11.49 -19.94
N LYS A 281 -6.10 -11.24 -20.67
CA LYS A 281 -5.91 -11.74 -22.05
C LYS A 281 -5.85 -13.26 -22.14
N THR A 282 -5.55 -13.93 -21.04
CA THR A 282 -5.41 -15.40 -20.99
C THR A 282 -6.68 -16.12 -20.52
N MET A 283 -7.74 -15.38 -20.19
CA MET A 283 -8.97 -15.91 -19.58
C MET A 283 -10.22 -15.35 -20.26
N GLU A 284 -11.37 -15.99 -20.02
CA GLU A 284 -12.68 -15.52 -20.45
C GLU A 284 -13.68 -15.62 -19.29
N ASP A 285 -14.65 -14.70 -19.26
CA ASP A 285 -15.76 -14.66 -18.30
C ASP A 285 -15.35 -14.64 -16.82
N LYS A 286 -14.17 -14.07 -16.51
CA LYS A 286 -13.64 -13.96 -15.16
C LYS A 286 -13.78 -12.55 -14.59
N ASN A 287 -13.98 -12.47 -13.28
CA ASN A 287 -13.86 -11.25 -12.48
C ASN A 287 -12.45 -11.15 -11.88
N ILE A 288 -11.68 -10.22 -12.39
CA ILE A 288 -10.29 -9.98 -11.98
C ILE A 288 -10.25 -8.69 -11.16
N VAL A 289 -9.71 -8.78 -9.96
CA VAL A 289 -9.66 -7.67 -9.00
C VAL A 289 -8.22 -7.29 -8.72
N THR A 290 -7.95 -6.00 -8.79
CA THR A 290 -6.68 -5.43 -8.33
C THR A 290 -6.88 -4.23 -7.40
N VAL A 291 -5.80 -3.55 -7.02
CA VAL A 291 -5.81 -2.39 -6.12
C VAL A 291 -5.16 -1.19 -6.79
N LEU A 292 -5.74 0.00 -6.60
CA LEU A 292 -5.12 1.29 -6.92
C LEU A 292 -4.69 1.95 -5.59
N PRO A 293 -3.42 1.76 -5.17
CA PRO A 293 -3.01 2.00 -3.78
C PRO A 293 -3.01 3.46 -3.34
N ASP A 294 -2.77 4.41 -4.26
CA ASP A 294 -2.68 5.83 -3.93
C ASP A 294 -2.97 6.76 -5.12
N ASN A 295 -2.95 8.07 -4.85
CA ASN A 295 -3.19 9.10 -5.86
C ASN A 295 -1.94 9.46 -6.69
N GLY A 296 -2.16 9.98 -7.90
CA GLY A 296 -1.11 10.43 -8.82
C GLY A 296 -0.45 11.75 -8.43
N GLU A 297 -1.12 12.58 -7.62
CA GLU A 297 -0.62 13.90 -7.21
C GLU A 297 0.74 13.82 -6.48
N ARG A 298 1.01 12.70 -5.79
CA ARG A 298 2.27 12.44 -5.09
C ARG A 298 3.46 12.20 -6.01
N TYR A 299 3.22 12.10 -7.31
CA TYR A 299 4.21 11.70 -8.31
C TYR A 299 4.36 12.72 -9.43
N LEU A 300 3.75 13.94 -9.29
CA LEU A 300 3.83 15.00 -10.30
C LEU A 300 5.27 15.47 -10.55
N SER A 301 6.15 15.35 -9.57
CA SER A 301 7.58 15.66 -9.69
C SER A 301 8.43 14.50 -10.25
N VAL A 302 7.81 13.33 -10.53
CA VAL A 302 8.54 12.19 -11.09
C VAL A 302 8.69 12.38 -12.59
N GLU A 303 9.92 12.55 -13.03
CA GLU A 303 10.25 12.77 -14.44
C GLU A 303 9.79 11.60 -15.32
N GLY A 304 9.15 11.92 -16.43
CA GLY A 304 8.67 10.97 -17.43
C GLY A 304 7.44 10.13 -17.02
N LEU A 305 6.82 10.42 -15.87
CA LEU A 305 5.60 9.70 -15.47
C LEU A 305 4.36 10.26 -16.17
N PHE A 306 4.13 11.57 -16.11
CA PHE A 306 2.96 12.22 -16.71
C PHE A 306 3.31 13.25 -17.78
#